data_ee45281087751979601aa92101be5145
#
_entry.id   ee45281087751979601aa92101be5145
#
_cell.length_a   1.000
_cell.length_b   1.000
_cell.length_c   1.000
_cell.angle_alpha   90.00
_cell.angle_beta   90.00
_cell.angle_gamma   90.00
#
_symmetry.space_group_name_H-M   'P 1'
#
loop_
_entity.id
_entity.type
_entity.pdbx_description
1 polymer ?
#
loop_
_entity_poly.entity_id
_entity_poly.type
_entity_poly.pdbx_seq_one_letter_code
_entity_poly.pdbx_strand_id
1 'polypeptide(L)'
;MADPTNETCPNFRAAFFTAIRNDLIRASGETEDQVIQRLIESWSQDHQRRVVEWNEEQEENARIEAEAERARLAQEEEAQRLQDAEKEKERLEAEKKKPKMNNFDDTLSVSDILIPRPAQYAVQKVNNFEYIELWYFSPEGCKDASRNSRSVAEDAYGLTKIDDTMALRPLSAFKASKTALADHDLSFSSFLRAKSSFLVHISKAKWPQSHFDALSLFFWRLENHQIRNNSDIGDLTVLHYASRVRQDWHDRLKRDEGFNIGIINESLLRSISEELWDKIRSRAFPYVLWPYFCPP
;
A
#
# COMPACT_ATOMS: atom_id res chain seq x y z
N MET A 1 1.46 -61.48 -15.74
CA MET A 1 1.63 -62.87 -16.27
C MET A 1 3.12 -63.24 -16.28
N ALA A 2 3.49 -64.58 -16.34
CA ALA A 2 4.90 -64.92 -16.57
C ALA A 2 5.24 -64.66 -18.04
N ASP A 3 6.49 -64.29 -18.31
CA ASP A 3 6.95 -63.97 -19.65
C ASP A 3 6.90 -65.20 -20.57
N PRO A 4 6.01 -65.29 -21.55
CA PRO A 4 5.84 -66.40 -22.43
C PRO A 4 7.04 -66.63 -23.36
N THR A 5 7.91 -65.66 -23.58
CA THR A 5 9.09 -65.76 -24.44
C THR A 5 10.09 -66.76 -23.91
N ASN A 6 10.07 -67.08 -22.61
CA ASN A 6 10.94 -68.06 -21.94
C ASN A 6 10.35 -69.50 -21.91
N GLU A 7 9.18 -69.66 -22.44
CA GLU A 7 8.55 -70.97 -22.47
C GLU A 7 9.10 -71.87 -23.62
N THR A 8 9.37 -73.10 -23.34
CA THR A 8 9.83 -74.05 -24.37
C THR A 8 8.76 -75.05 -24.66
N CYS A 9 8.67 -75.49 -25.93
CA CYS A 9 7.70 -76.49 -26.34
C CYS A 9 7.87 -77.77 -25.52
N PRO A 10 6.82 -78.33 -24.89
CA PRO A 10 6.88 -79.59 -24.19
C PRO A 10 7.25 -80.71 -25.14
N ASN A 11 8.02 -81.70 -24.61
CA ASN A 11 8.31 -82.87 -25.37
C ASN A 11 7.07 -83.85 -25.38
N PHE A 12 6.22 -83.68 -26.39
CA PHE A 12 5.00 -84.47 -26.52
C PHE A 12 5.25 -85.95 -26.80
N ARG A 13 6.50 -86.37 -27.06
CA ARG A 13 6.91 -87.74 -27.15
C ARG A 13 7.13 -88.39 -25.78
N ALA A 14 7.28 -87.65 -24.75
CA ALA A 14 7.55 -88.11 -23.40
C ALA A 14 6.41 -89.04 -22.90
N ALA A 15 6.74 -89.95 -21.99
CA ALA A 15 5.79 -90.90 -21.40
C ALA A 15 4.60 -90.24 -20.72
N PHE A 16 4.78 -89.01 -20.18
CA PHE A 16 3.73 -88.23 -19.53
C PHE A 16 2.55 -87.89 -20.46
N PHE A 17 2.77 -87.75 -21.76
CA PHE A 17 1.76 -87.43 -22.77
C PHE A 17 1.13 -88.68 -23.44
N THR A 18 1.51 -89.85 -23.02
CA THR A 18 1.05 -91.13 -23.68
C THR A 18 -0.48 -91.31 -23.65
N ALA A 19 -1.14 -90.96 -22.54
CA ALA A 19 -2.60 -91.03 -22.42
C ALA A 19 -3.28 -90.07 -23.42
N ILE A 20 -2.82 -88.80 -23.47
CA ILE A 20 -3.38 -87.79 -24.37
C ILE A 20 -3.18 -88.14 -25.84
N ARG A 21 -2.00 -88.68 -26.19
CA ARG A 21 -1.74 -89.15 -27.56
C ARG A 21 -2.68 -90.29 -27.94
N ASN A 22 -2.82 -91.34 -27.10
CA ASN A 22 -3.69 -92.50 -27.35
C ASN A 22 -5.16 -92.12 -27.52
N ASP A 23 -5.65 -91.16 -26.72
CA ASP A 23 -7.01 -90.68 -26.83
C ASP A 23 -7.22 -89.90 -28.14
N LEU A 24 -6.28 -89.08 -28.53
CA LEU A 24 -6.33 -88.32 -29.80
C LEU A 24 -6.21 -89.23 -31.03
N ILE A 25 -5.34 -90.29 -31.02
CA ILE A 25 -5.26 -91.32 -32.03
C ILE A 25 -6.58 -92.03 -32.19
N ARG A 26 -7.21 -92.44 -31.07
CA ARG A 26 -8.49 -93.09 -31.07
C ARG A 26 -9.63 -92.27 -31.64
N ALA A 27 -9.59 -90.94 -31.36
CA ALA A 27 -10.60 -90.00 -31.80
C ALA A 27 -10.45 -89.58 -33.28
N SER A 28 -9.23 -89.43 -33.78
CA SER A 28 -8.95 -88.85 -35.14
C SER A 28 -8.61 -89.96 -36.15
N GLY A 29 -8.16 -91.15 -35.73
CA GLY A 29 -7.66 -92.17 -36.62
C GLY A 29 -6.29 -91.90 -37.23
N GLU A 30 -5.57 -90.86 -36.76
CA GLU A 30 -4.25 -90.47 -37.19
C GLU A 30 -3.15 -91.36 -36.63
N THR A 31 -1.98 -91.33 -37.22
CA THR A 31 -0.78 -91.98 -36.70
C THR A 31 -0.21 -91.22 -35.50
N GLU A 32 0.57 -91.89 -34.64
CA GLU A 32 1.18 -91.27 -33.44
C GLU A 32 2.02 -90.06 -33.81
N ASP A 33 2.83 -90.10 -34.90
CA ASP A 33 3.64 -89.01 -35.34
C ASP A 33 2.79 -87.84 -35.85
N GLN A 34 1.65 -88.07 -36.49
CA GLN A 34 0.73 -87.01 -36.92
C GLN A 34 0.08 -86.29 -35.73
N VAL A 35 -0.30 -87.05 -34.69
CA VAL A 35 -0.85 -86.47 -33.46
C VAL A 35 0.19 -85.65 -32.72
N ILE A 36 1.44 -86.13 -32.61
CA ILE A 36 2.54 -85.38 -32.01
C ILE A 36 2.78 -84.10 -32.80
N GLN A 37 2.82 -84.17 -34.10
CA GLN A 37 3.04 -82.94 -34.95
C GLN A 37 1.91 -81.98 -34.77
N ARG A 38 0.65 -82.38 -34.69
CA ARG A 38 -0.50 -81.54 -34.45
C ARG A 38 -0.44 -80.85 -33.06
N LEU A 39 0.01 -81.59 -32.03
CA LEU A 39 0.19 -80.98 -30.67
C LEU A 39 1.29 -79.92 -30.67
N ILE A 40 2.41 -80.13 -31.38
CA ILE A 40 3.46 -79.20 -31.50
C ILE A 40 2.98 -77.94 -32.24
N GLU A 41 2.26 -78.18 -33.36
CA GLU A 41 1.71 -76.97 -34.13
C GLU A 41 0.69 -76.20 -33.33
N SER A 42 -0.22 -76.91 -32.64
CA SER A 42 -1.21 -76.21 -31.75
C SER A 42 -0.52 -75.40 -30.62
N TRP A 43 0.49 -76.03 -29.99
CA TRP A 43 1.26 -75.31 -28.96
C TRP A 43 2.02 -74.15 -29.55
N SER A 44 2.64 -74.30 -30.70
CA SER A 44 3.38 -73.20 -31.35
C SER A 44 2.48 -72.01 -31.70
N GLN A 45 1.29 -72.31 -32.24
CA GLN A 45 0.32 -71.24 -32.56
C GLN A 45 -0.17 -70.53 -31.32
N ASP A 46 -0.50 -71.25 -30.26
CA ASP A 46 -0.95 -70.68 -29.00
C ASP A 46 0.19 -69.87 -28.31
N HIS A 47 1.39 -70.40 -28.29
CA HIS A 47 2.57 -69.79 -27.76
C HIS A 47 2.88 -68.46 -28.52
N GLN A 48 2.85 -68.52 -29.85
CA GLN A 48 3.10 -67.30 -30.67
C GLN A 48 2.05 -66.21 -30.42
N ARG A 49 0.76 -66.61 -30.26
CA ARG A 49 -0.29 -65.66 -29.89
C ARG A 49 -0.01 -64.99 -28.52
N ARG A 50 0.34 -65.80 -27.48
CA ARG A 50 0.67 -65.25 -26.13
C ARG A 50 1.90 -64.37 -26.12
N VAL A 51 2.90 -64.67 -26.95
CA VAL A 51 4.08 -63.78 -27.11
C VAL A 51 3.71 -62.48 -27.75
N VAL A 52 2.85 -62.47 -28.76
CA VAL A 52 2.38 -61.21 -29.38
C VAL A 52 1.59 -60.38 -28.39
N GLU A 53 0.60 -60.97 -27.72
CA GLU A 53 -0.22 -60.32 -26.68
C GLU A 53 0.66 -59.73 -25.57
N TRP A 54 1.68 -60.47 -25.12
CA TRP A 54 2.64 -60.02 -24.12
C TRP A 54 3.44 -58.77 -24.58
N ASN A 55 3.96 -58.81 -25.81
CA ASN A 55 4.73 -57.71 -26.37
C ASN A 55 3.85 -56.47 -26.54
N GLU A 56 2.62 -56.63 -27.01
CA GLU A 56 1.67 -55.53 -27.14
C GLU A 56 1.35 -54.88 -25.76
N GLU A 57 1.18 -55.70 -24.72
CA GLU A 57 0.96 -55.22 -23.35
C GLU A 57 2.19 -54.47 -22.81
N GLN A 58 3.42 -54.97 -23.09
CA GLN A 58 4.64 -54.28 -22.67
C GLN A 58 4.84 -52.92 -23.40
N GLU A 59 4.56 -52.89 -24.71
CA GLU A 59 4.64 -51.65 -25.48
C GLU A 59 3.61 -50.63 -25.02
N GLU A 60 2.38 -51.07 -24.71
CA GLU A 60 1.35 -50.18 -24.18
C GLU A 60 1.71 -49.62 -22.79
N ASN A 61 2.21 -50.46 -21.89
CA ASN A 61 2.67 -50.04 -20.57
C ASN A 61 3.82 -49.06 -20.65
N ALA A 62 4.80 -49.31 -21.51
CA ALA A 62 5.92 -48.39 -21.76
C ALA A 62 5.44 -47.04 -22.32
N ARG A 63 4.41 -47.06 -23.18
CA ARG A 63 3.82 -45.83 -23.72
C ARG A 63 3.12 -45.04 -22.64
N ILE A 64 2.32 -45.69 -21.77
CA ILE A 64 1.63 -45.06 -20.66
C ILE A 64 2.63 -44.43 -19.66
N GLU A 65 3.69 -45.18 -19.32
CA GLU A 65 4.74 -44.66 -18.41
C GLU A 65 5.45 -43.42 -19.01
N ALA A 66 5.81 -43.48 -20.30
CA ALA A 66 6.46 -42.37 -21.00
C ALA A 66 5.55 -41.12 -21.07
N GLU A 67 4.24 -41.33 -21.26
CA GLU A 67 3.27 -40.23 -21.26
C GLU A 67 3.10 -39.60 -19.85
N ALA A 68 3.01 -40.44 -18.83
CA ALA A 68 2.92 -40.00 -17.43
C ALA A 68 4.17 -39.21 -16.99
N GLU A 69 5.36 -39.66 -17.42
CA GLU A 69 6.61 -38.96 -17.14
C GLU A 69 6.67 -37.59 -17.84
N ARG A 70 6.27 -37.51 -19.10
CA ARG A 70 6.18 -36.25 -19.83
C ARG A 70 5.20 -35.26 -19.18
N ALA A 71 4.03 -35.78 -18.74
CA ALA A 71 3.05 -34.95 -18.04
C ALA A 71 3.59 -34.42 -16.71
N ARG A 72 4.33 -35.22 -15.96
CA ARG A 72 4.96 -34.83 -14.70
C ARG A 72 6.01 -33.74 -14.93
N LEU A 73 6.90 -33.92 -15.91
CA LEU A 73 7.92 -32.93 -16.24
C LEU A 73 7.30 -31.62 -16.70
N ALA A 74 6.25 -31.67 -17.51
CA ALA A 74 5.55 -30.46 -17.95
C ALA A 74 4.90 -29.70 -16.78
N GLN A 75 4.33 -30.42 -15.78
CA GLN A 75 3.79 -29.79 -14.57
C GLN A 75 4.89 -29.17 -13.71
N GLU A 76 6.02 -29.82 -13.56
CA GLU A 76 7.17 -29.29 -12.82
C GLU A 76 7.73 -28.02 -13.49
N GLU A 77 7.86 -28.01 -14.81
CA GLU A 77 8.28 -26.82 -15.55
C GLU A 77 7.31 -25.65 -15.41
N GLU A 78 6.00 -25.93 -15.49
CA GLU A 78 4.99 -24.90 -15.32
C GLU A 78 5.00 -24.31 -13.90
N ALA A 79 5.09 -25.18 -12.87
CA ALA A 79 5.22 -24.74 -11.49
C ALA A 79 6.47 -23.89 -11.25
N GLN A 80 7.58 -24.26 -11.85
CA GLN A 80 8.83 -23.50 -11.77
C GLN A 80 8.70 -22.12 -12.44
N ARG A 81 8.10 -22.07 -13.62
CA ARG A 81 7.85 -20.80 -14.33
C ARG A 81 6.94 -19.86 -13.54
N LEU A 82 5.90 -20.38 -12.88
CA LEU A 82 5.02 -19.60 -12.03
C LEU A 82 5.76 -19.04 -10.81
N GLN A 83 6.58 -19.85 -10.13
CA GLN A 83 7.40 -19.41 -9.01
C GLN A 83 8.41 -18.34 -9.41
N ASP A 84 9.06 -18.49 -10.54
CA ASP A 84 10.04 -17.52 -11.02
C ASP A 84 9.37 -16.19 -11.42
N ALA A 85 8.18 -16.26 -12.03
CA ALA A 85 7.37 -15.07 -12.33
C ALA A 85 6.91 -14.34 -11.08
N GLU A 86 6.54 -15.08 -10.04
CA GLU A 86 6.14 -14.50 -8.74
C GLU A 86 7.33 -13.82 -8.03
N LYS A 87 8.48 -14.48 -7.99
CA LYS A 87 9.72 -13.91 -7.44
C LYS A 87 10.18 -12.66 -8.19
N GLU A 88 10.08 -12.66 -9.52
CA GLU A 88 10.40 -11.50 -10.34
C GLU A 88 9.45 -10.33 -10.04
N LYS A 89 8.16 -10.61 -9.88
CA LYS A 89 7.15 -9.62 -9.51
C LYS A 89 7.43 -9.04 -8.12
N GLU A 90 7.73 -9.88 -7.14
CA GLU A 90 8.12 -9.43 -5.79
C GLU A 90 9.40 -8.59 -5.81
N ARG A 91 10.39 -8.98 -6.61
CA ARG A 91 11.63 -8.23 -6.79
C ARG A 91 11.37 -6.84 -7.35
N LEU A 92 10.55 -6.74 -8.41
CA LEU A 92 10.17 -5.46 -9.02
C LEU A 92 9.37 -4.57 -8.07
N GLU A 93 8.47 -5.15 -7.27
CA GLU A 93 7.74 -4.41 -6.24
C GLU A 93 8.65 -3.94 -5.10
N ALA A 94 9.58 -4.79 -4.66
CA ALA A 94 10.57 -4.42 -3.65
C ALA A 94 11.52 -3.32 -4.16
N GLU A 95 11.88 -3.34 -5.44
CA GLU A 95 12.71 -2.31 -6.05
C GLU A 95 11.97 -0.97 -6.19
N LYS A 96 10.67 -0.98 -6.50
CA LYS A 96 9.82 0.21 -6.49
C LYS A 96 9.66 0.83 -5.10
N LYS A 97 9.71 0.01 -4.03
CA LYS A 97 9.59 0.44 -2.63
C LYS A 97 10.90 0.97 -2.04
N LYS A 98 12.05 0.74 -2.69
CA LYS A 98 13.33 1.27 -2.21
C LYS A 98 13.33 2.80 -2.31
N PRO A 99 13.76 3.51 -1.24
CA PRO A 99 13.93 4.97 -1.33
C PRO A 99 14.91 5.30 -2.46
N LYS A 100 14.44 6.07 -3.45
CA LYS A 100 15.30 6.54 -4.52
C LYS A 100 15.94 7.85 -4.10
N MET A 101 17.27 7.92 -4.20
CA MET A 101 17.99 9.18 -4.06
C MET A 101 17.83 9.95 -5.38
N ASN A 102 17.34 11.19 -5.29
CA ASN A 102 17.22 12.05 -6.46
C ASN A 102 18.61 12.53 -6.90
N ASN A 103 18.76 12.77 -8.19
CA ASN A 103 19.97 13.39 -8.73
C ASN A 103 20.06 14.83 -8.21
N PHE A 104 21.27 15.34 -8.10
CA PHE A 104 21.56 16.73 -7.77
C PHE A 104 22.29 17.41 -8.95
N ASP A 105 22.24 18.72 -8.97
CA ASP A 105 22.95 19.53 -9.95
C ASP A 105 24.32 19.92 -9.38
N ASP A 106 25.38 19.47 -10.01
CA ASP A 106 26.76 19.66 -9.58
C ASP A 106 27.19 21.15 -9.58
N THR A 107 26.41 21.99 -10.29
CA THR A 107 26.70 23.42 -10.42
C THR A 107 26.04 24.27 -9.35
N LEU A 108 25.06 23.70 -8.62
CA LEU A 108 24.31 24.42 -7.60
C LEU A 108 24.94 24.25 -6.23
N SER A 109 25.26 25.38 -5.60
CA SER A 109 25.66 25.47 -4.20
C SER A 109 24.45 25.55 -3.28
N VAL A 110 24.68 25.32 -1.98
CA VAL A 110 23.67 25.58 -0.95
C VAL A 110 23.24 27.04 -0.95
N SER A 111 21.97 27.30 -0.71
CA SER A 111 21.43 28.66 -0.59
C SER A 111 22.04 29.39 0.62
N ASP A 112 22.29 30.69 0.49
CA ASP A 112 22.81 31.53 1.58
C ASP A 112 21.88 31.57 2.80
N ILE A 113 20.60 31.29 2.60
CA ILE A 113 19.59 31.23 3.67
C ILE A 113 19.01 29.84 3.74
N LEU A 114 19.24 29.17 4.87
CA LEU A 114 18.58 27.89 5.18
C LEU A 114 17.18 28.14 5.72
N ILE A 115 16.18 27.67 5.00
CA ILE A 115 14.77 27.74 5.45
C ILE A 115 14.58 26.78 6.61
N PRO A 116 14.11 27.24 7.80
CA PRO A 116 13.81 26.36 8.92
C PRO A 116 12.80 25.29 8.53
N ARG A 117 13.02 24.07 9.01
CA ARG A 117 12.15 22.91 8.70
C ARG A 117 11.05 22.79 9.74
N PRO A 118 9.77 22.78 9.33
CA PRO A 118 8.66 22.47 10.23
C PRO A 118 8.68 21.01 10.68
N ALA A 119 7.92 20.68 11.72
CA ALA A 119 7.76 19.33 12.19
C ALA A 119 7.24 18.40 11.08
N GLN A 120 7.70 17.15 11.07
CA GLN A 120 7.27 16.15 10.10
C GLN A 120 5.75 15.96 10.09
N TYR A 121 5.12 16.05 11.27
CA TYR A 121 3.68 16.10 11.45
C TYR A 121 3.01 17.17 10.56
N ALA A 122 3.53 18.40 10.61
CA ALA A 122 2.97 19.51 9.83
C ALA A 122 3.17 19.34 8.33
N VAL A 123 4.35 18.87 7.90
CA VAL A 123 4.63 18.57 6.50
C VAL A 123 3.68 17.51 5.97
N GLN A 124 3.38 16.50 6.76
CA GLN A 124 2.49 15.42 6.37
C GLN A 124 1.04 15.90 6.24
N LYS A 125 0.57 16.74 7.19
CA LYS A 125 -0.75 17.38 7.11
C LYS A 125 -0.91 18.21 5.84
N VAL A 126 0.13 19.00 5.49
CA VAL A 126 0.15 19.78 4.25
C VAL A 126 0.11 18.88 3.00
N ASN A 127 0.88 17.79 2.99
CA ASN A 127 0.88 16.84 1.86
C ASN A 127 -0.47 16.11 1.69
N ASN A 128 -1.24 15.96 2.77
CA ASN A 128 -2.58 15.36 2.76
C ASN A 128 -3.70 16.40 2.57
N PHE A 129 -3.37 17.67 2.28
CA PHE A 129 -4.33 18.78 2.13
C PHE A 129 -5.17 19.05 3.39
N GLU A 130 -4.66 18.67 4.57
CA GLU A 130 -5.36 18.85 5.85
C GLU A 130 -5.05 20.18 6.50
N TYR A 131 -6.00 20.64 7.36
CA TYR A 131 -5.76 21.79 8.20
C TYR A 131 -4.58 21.56 9.15
N ILE A 132 -3.78 22.59 9.32
CA ILE A 132 -2.67 22.65 10.27
C ILE A 132 -2.50 24.08 10.76
N GLU A 133 -2.19 24.22 12.03
CA GLU A 133 -1.91 25.52 12.66
C GLU A 133 -0.64 26.14 12.06
N LEU A 134 -0.69 27.44 11.81
CA LEU A 134 0.44 28.18 11.25
C LEU A 134 1.65 28.21 12.20
N TRP A 135 1.42 27.99 13.49
CA TRP A 135 2.49 27.92 14.48
C TRP A 135 3.64 26.98 14.07
N TYR A 136 3.30 25.82 13.45
CA TYR A 136 4.32 24.87 13.01
C TYR A 136 5.29 25.42 11.97
N PHE A 137 4.89 26.47 11.26
CA PHE A 137 5.70 27.16 10.23
C PHE A 137 6.34 28.43 10.75
N SER A 138 6.08 28.81 12.00
CA SER A 138 6.74 29.91 12.68
C SER A 138 8.18 29.56 13.05
N PRO A 139 9.05 30.54 13.33
CA PRO A 139 10.39 30.29 13.84
C PRO A 139 10.41 29.46 15.13
N GLU A 140 9.43 29.69 16.01
CA GLU A 140 9.26 28.97 17.28
C GLU A 140 8.88 27.53 17.05
N GLY A 141 7.91 27.25 16.17
CA GLY A 141 7.48 25.89 15.83
C GLY A 141 8.57 25.10 15.12
N CYS A 142 9.32 25.72 14.21
CA CYS A 142 10.47 25.09 13.57
C CYS A 142 11.60 24.78 14.57
N LYS A 143 11.83 25.66 15.56
CA LYS A 143 12.80 25.45 16.63
C LYS A 143 12.37 24.29 17.55
N ASP A 144 11.09 24.23 17.90
CA ASP A 144 10.52 23.10 18.65
C ASP A 144 10.70 21.79 17.89
N ALA A 145 10.39 21.76 16.61
CA ALA A 145 10.59 20.61 15.74
C ALA A 145 12.06 20.14 15.73
N SER A 146 13.02 21.05 15.65
CA SER A 146 14.46 20.72 15.65
C SER A 146 14.94 20.14 16.99
N ARG A 147 14.34 20.53 18.10
CA ARG A 147 14.65 20.00 19.44
C ARG A 147 14.07 18.59 19.60
N ASN A 148 12.82 18.42 19.20
CA ASN A 148 12.13 17.13 19.32
C ASN A 148 12.69 16.10 18.34
N SER A 149 13.18 16.48 17.18
CA SER A 149 13.83 15.60 16.21
C SER A 149 15.12 14.94 16.77
N ARG A 150 15.82 15.61 17.70
CA ARG A 150 17.03 15.07 18.35
C ARG A 150 16.72 14.11 19.49
N SER A 151 15.55 14.23 20.11
CA SER A 151 15.15 13.38 21.24
C SER A 151 14.46 12.09 20.82
N VAL A 152 14.10 11.93 19.55
CA VAL A 152 13.45 10.73 18.98
C VAL A 152 14.50 9.75 18.45
N ALA A 153 15.56 9.52 19.24
CA ALA A 153 16.43 8.34 19.06
C ALA A 153 15.78 7.05 19.58
N GLU A 154 14.58 7.13 20.14
CA GLU A 154 13.76 5.97 20.48
C GLU A 154 12.77 5.75 19.33
N ASP A 155 13.13 4.80 18.47
CA ASP A 155 12.42 4.38 17.26
C ASP A 155 11.06 3.72 17.57
N ALA A 156 10.09 4.51 18.01
CA ALA A 156 8.72 4.06 18.05
C ALA A 156 8.09 4.27 16.67
N TYR A 157 7.77 3.18 15.99
CA TYR A 157 7.06 3.17 14.71
C TYR A 157 5.57 2.86 14.94
N GLY A 158 4.70 3.60 14.28
CA GLY A 158 3.27 3.32 14.22
C GLY A 158 2.90 2.66 12.88
N LEU A 159 1.96 1.71 12.94
CA LEU A 159 1.36 1.12 11.74
C LEU A 159 0.25 2.05 11.23
N THR A 160 0.35 2.46 9.97
CA THR A 160 -0.71 3.20 9.27
C THR A 160 -1.15 2.45 8.04
N LYS A 161 -2.45 2.46 7.78
CA LYS A 161 -3.03 1.95 6.53
C LYS A 161 -3.00 3.08 5.49
N ILE A 162 -2.30 2.85 4.37
CA ILE A 162 -2.24 3.73 3.21
C ILE A 162 -2.66 2.89 2.01
N ASP A 163 -3.75 3.25 1.34
CA ASP A 163 -4.26 2.57 0.15
C ASP A 163 -4.23 1.03 0.25
N ASP A 164 -4.83 0.47 1.32
CA ASP A 164 -4.88 -0.96 1.65
C ASP A 164 -3.54 -1.64 2.02
N THR A 165 -2.43 -0.90 2.05
CA THR A 165 -1.14 -1.41 2.54
C THR A 165 -0.82 -0.87 3.94
N MET A 166 -0.31 -1.75 4.83
CA MET A 166 0.18 -1.35 6.16
C MET A 166 1.60 -0.83 6.03
N ALA A 167 1.81 0.45 6.31
CA ALA A 167 3.13 1.09 6.31
C ALA A 167 3.59 1.42 7.74
N LEU A 168 4.85 1.10 8.03
CA LEU A 168 5.53 1.54 9.26
C LEU A 168 6.01 2.99 9.07
N ARG A 169 5.55 3.90 9.93
CA ARG A 169 6.01 5.29 9.95
C ARG A 169 6.47 5.70 11.35
N PRO A 170 7.48 6.59 11.45
CA PRO A 170 7.92 7.12 12.74
C PRO A 170 6.76 7.78 13.50
N LEU A 171 6.65 7.53 14.79
CA LEU A 171 5.58 8.08 15.65
C LEU A 171 5.61 9.62 15.68
N SER A 172 6.77 10.23 15.50
CA SER A 172 6.97 11.68 15.38
C SER A 172 6.21 12.32 14.22
N ALA A 173 5.89 11.54 13.17
CA ALA A 173 5.09 11.99 12.04
C ALA A 173 3.59 12.14 12.37
N PHE A 174 3.14 11.58 13.49
CA PHE A 174 1.72 11.57 13.90
C PHE A 174 1.45 12.38 15.16
N LYS A 175 2.48 12.77 15.89
CA LYS A 175 2.35 13.43 17.19
C LYS A 175 2.36 14.94 17.03
N ALA A 176 1.23 15.57 17.33
CA ALA A 176 1.14 17.01 17.47
C ALA A 176 2.03 17.50 18.61
N SER A 177 2.65 18.68 18.45
CA SER A 177 3.41 19.34 19.54
C SER A 177 2.43 19.81 20.63
N LYS A 178 2.81 19.60 21.89
CA LYS A 178 2.06 20.09 23.03
C LYS A 178 2.14 21.61 23.20
N THR A 179 3.11 22.23 22.56
CA THR A 179 3.36 23.69 22.59
C THR A 179 2.75 24.42 21.40
N ALA A 180 2.06 23.69 20.50
CA ALA A 180 1.40 24.28 19.36
C ALA A 180 0.35 25.28 19.78
N LEU A 181 0.41 26.49 19.22
CA LEU A 181 -0.55 27.56 19.43
C LEU A 181 -1.57 27.60 18.29
N ALA A 182 -2.80 27.95 18.62
CA ALA A 182 -3.79 28.26 17.59
C ALA A 182 -3.39 29.53 16.82
N ASP A 183 -3.86 29.68 15.59
CA ASP A 183 -3.47 30.82 14.74
C ASP A 183 -3.78 32.17 15.38
N HIS A 184 -4.86 32.26 16.14
CA HIS A 184 -5.27 33.50 16.83
C HIS A 184 -4.46 33.82 18.10
N ASP A 185 -3.69 32.85 18.62
CA ASP A 185 -2.81 33.05 19.78
C ASP A 185 -1.38 33.46 19.35
N LEU A 186 -1.11 33.52 18.05
CA LEU A 186 0.16 33.98 17.52
C LEU A 186 0.26 35.51 17.65
N SER A 187 1.48 36.02 17.87
CA SER A 187 1.73 37.44 17.57
C SER A 187 1.56 37.70 16.07
N PHE A 188 1.11 38.88 15.69
CA PHE A 188 0.94 39.21 14.28
C PHE A 188 2.26 39.07 13.48
N SER A 189 3.40 39.40 14.09
CA SER A 189 4.73 39.19 13.48
C SER A 189 5.02 37.70 13.23
N SER A 190 4.72 36.81 14.20
CA SER A 190 4.88 35.34 14.03
C SER A 190 3.91 34.79 12.97
N PHE A 191 2.68 35.30 12.92
CA PHE A 191 1.70 34.97 11.89
C PHE A 191 2.22 35.31 10.48
N LEU A 192 2.78 36.50 10.27
CA LEU A 192 3.32 36.88 8.98
C LEU A 192 4.49 36.02 8.50
N ARG A 193 5.38 35.65 9.41
CA ARG A 193 6.50 34.75 9.10
C ARG A 193 5.99 33.34 8.82
N ALA A 194 5.05 32.83 9.64
CA ALA A 194 4.47 31.53 9.52
C ALA A 194 3.69 31.36 8.20
N LYS A 195 2.85 32.34 7.81
CA LYS A 195 2.13 32.31 6.53
C LYS A 195 3.07 32.19 5.33
N SER A 196 4.18 32.94 5.34
CA SER A 196 5.15 32.94 4.25
C SER A 196 5.82 31.54 4.12
N SER A 197 6.25 30.98 5.25
CA SER A 197 6.79 29.62 5.28
C SER A 197 5.74 28.56 4.88
N PHE A 198 4.50 28.69 5.35
CA PHE A 198 3.39 27.82 4.98
C PHE A 198 3.13 27.82 3.47
N LEU A 199 3.06 29.01 2.83
CA LEU A 199 2.87 29.13 1.38
C LEU A 199 3.98 28.44 0.59
N VAL A 200 5.23 28.53 1.03
CA VAL A 200 6.34 27.78 0.41
C VAL A 200 6.12 26.27 0.51
N HIS A 201 5.62 25.79 1.63
CA HIS A 201 5.41 24.35 1.83
C HIS A 201 4.21 23.81 1.05
N ILE A 202 3.10 24.55 0.94
CA ILE A 202 1.95 24.12 0.10
C ILE A 202 2.30 24.15 -1.39
N SER A 203 3.14 25.08 -1.85
CA SER A 203 3.67 25.07 -3.22
C SER A 203 4.51 23.82 -3.49
N LYS A 204 5.40 23.43 -2.55
CA LYS A 204 6.19 22.19 -2.66
C LYS A 204 5.33 20.93 -2.60
N ALA A 205 4.23 20.93 -1.86
CA ALA A 205 3.26 19.87 -1.76
C ALA A 205 2.33 19.76 -2.98
N LYS A 206 2.55 20.60 -4.00
CA LYS A 206 1.80 20.60 -5.27
C LYS A 206 0.28 20.75 -5.07
N TRP A 207 -0.12 21.64 -4.19
CA TRP A 207 -1.53 21.98 -4.05
C TRP A 207 -2.10 22.50 -5.39
N PRO A 208 -3.40 22.29 -5.68
CA PRO A 208 -4.02 22.88 -6.86
C PRO A 208 -3.80 24.38 -6.91
N GLN A 209 -3.45 24.93 -8.08
CA GLN A 209 -3.07 26.34 -8.21
C GLN A 209 -4.16 27.29 -7.73
N SER A 210 -5.44 26.97 -7.98
CA SER A 210 -6.58 27.76 -7.52
C SER A 210 -6.66 27.90 -5.99
N HIS A 211 -6.30 26.84 -5.24
CA HIS A 211 -6.27 26.85 -3.78
C HIS A 211 -5.09 27.66 -3.26
N PHE A 212 -3.93 27.52 -3.89
CA PHE A 212 -2.74 28.30 -3.57
C PHE A 212 -2.98 29.79 -3.78
N ASP A 213 -3.57 30.17 -4.93
CA ASP A 213 -3.86 31.57 -5.27
C ASP A 213 -4.90 32.16 -4.31
N ALA A 214 -5.96 31.41 -4.00
CA ALA A 214 -6.99 31.85 -3.05
C ALA A 214 -6.43 32.07 -1.64
N LEU A 215 -5.57 31.17 -1.14
CA LEU A 215 -4.91 31.30 0.15
C LEU A 215 -3.89 32.48 0.16
N SER A 216 -3.14 32.65 -0.92
CA SER A 216 -2.20 33.76 -1.05
C SER A 216 -2.92 35.11 -1.02
N LEU A 217 -4.04 35.22 -1.75
CA LEU A 217 -4.88 36.40 -1.76
C LEU A 217 -5.55 36.65 -0.40
N PHE A 218 -6.01 35.58 0.27
CA PHE A 218 -6.55 35.66 1.63
C PHE A 218 -5.58 36.30 2.61
N PHE A 219 -4.36 35.76 2.69
CA PHE A 219 -3.34 36.30 3.58
C PHE A 219 -2.94 37.69 3.23
N TRP A 220 -2.81 38.01 1.93
CA TRP A 220 -2.46 39.39 1.50
C TRP A 220 -3.54 40.41 1.89
N ARG A 221 -4.84 40.07 1.70
CA ARG A 221 -5.97 40.94 2.07
C ARG A 221 -6.04 41.15 3.58
N LEU A 222 -5.81 40.12 4.39
CA LEU A 222 -5.79 40.21 5.84
C LEU A 222 -4.62 41.08 6.33
N GLU A 223 -3.45 40.92 5.76
CA GLU A 223 -2.26 41.72 6.10
C GLU A 223 -2.47 43.23 5.83
N ASN A 224 -3.16 43.56 4.75
CA ASN A 224 -3.41 44.91 4.31
C ASN A 224 -4.81 45.43 4.67
N HIS A 225 -5.54 44.72 5.54
CA HIS A 225 -6.90 45.09 5.89
C HIS A 225 -6.97 46.36 6.74
N GLN A 226 -7.91 47.27 6.41
CA GLN A 226 -8.04 48.58 7.08
C GLN A 226 -8.30 48.46 8.58
N ILE A 227 -9.00 47.42 9.04
CA ILE A 227 -9.34 47.19 10.45
C ILE A 227 -8.10 47.20 11.35
N ARG A 228 -6.94 46.79 10.82
CA ARG A 228 -5.67 46.76 11.55
C ARG A 228 -5.22 48.15 12.00
N ASN A 229 -5.50 49.12 11.20
CA ASN A 229 -5.07 50.52 11.46
C ASN A 229 -6.14 51.33 12.19
N ASN A 230 -7.39 50.88 12.12
CA ASN A 230 -8.53 51.64 12.62
C ASN A 230 -9.01 51.17 14.01
N SER A 231 -8.37 50.15 14.60
CA SER A 231 -8.80 49.58 15.86
C SER A 231 -7.61 49.09 16.68
N ASP A 232 -7.60 49.34 17.98
CA ASP A 232 -6.57 48.84 18.91
C ASP A 232 -6.51 47.32 18.96
N ILE A 233 -7.59 46.63 18.57
CA ILE A 233 -7.68 45.17 18.50
C ILE A 233 -7.67 44.69 17.04
N GLY A 234 -7.28 45.51 16.08
CA GLY A 234 -7.36 45.17 14.67
C GLY A 234 -6.54 43.95 14.31
N ASP A 235 -5.29 43.87 14.77
CA ASP A 235 -4.45 42.68 14.57
C ASP A 235 -5.05 41.44 15.20
N LEU A 236 -5.61 41.52 16.41
CA LEU A 236 -6.27 40.41 17.09
C LEU A 236 -7.51 39.94 16.32
N THR A 237 -8.30 40.88 15.79
CA THR A 237 -9.49 40.58 14.98
C THR A 237 -9.11 39.81 13.72
N VAL A 238 -8.07 40.24 13.02
CA VAL A 238 -7.55 39.60 11.81
C VAL A 238 -7.06 38.18 12.12
N LEU A 239 -6.34 37.97 13.23
CA LEU A 239 -5.85 36.65 13.65
C LEU A 239 -7.01 35.69 13.97
N HIS A 240 -8.02 36.18 14.70
CA HIS A 240 -9.22 35.36 15.00
C HIS A 240 -10.01 35.01 13.74
N TYR A 241 -10.16 35.97 12.83
CA TYR A 241 -10.79 35.73 11.54
C TYR A 241 -10.01 34.71 10.73
N ALA A 242 -8.70 34.85 10.62
CA ALA A 242 -7.83 33.92 9.90
C ALA A 242 -7.94 32.48 10.46
N SER A 243 -7.89 32.34 11.78
CA SER A 243 -7.98 31.06 12.46
C SER A 243 -9.30 30.36 12.17
N ARG A 244 -10.44 31.04 12.36
CA ARG A 244 -11.78 30.47 12.19
C ARG A 244 -12.08 30.13 10.72
N VAL A 245 -11.79 31.07 9.81
CA VAL A 245 -12.10 30.91 8.38
C VAL A 245 -11.22 29.85 7.72
N ARG A 246 -9.95 29.75 8.07
CA ARG A 246 -9.08 28.68 7.55
C ARG A 246 -9.56 27.30 8.00
N GLN A 247 -9.93 27.16 9.26
CA GLN A 247 -10.43 25.88 9.79
C GLN A 247 -11.75 25.48 9.10
N ASP A 248 -12.73 26.39 9.02
CA ASP A 248 -14.01 26.15 8.33
C ASP A 248 -13.79 25.82 6.84
N TRP A 249 -12.86 26.53 6.17
CA TRP A 249 -12.56 26.29 4.77
C TRP A 249 -12.04 24.85 4.52
N HIS A 250 -11.10 24.39 5.33
CA HIS A 250 -10.61 22.99 5.24
C HIS A 250 -11.69 21.98 5.53
N ASP A 251 -12.54 22.21 6.51
CA ASP A 251 -13.63 21.31 6.86
C ASP A 251 -14.69 21.24 5.77
N ARG A 252 -14.99 22.37 5.11
CA ARG A 252 -15.92 22.41 3.98
C ARG A 252 -15.36 21.79 2.70
N LEU A 253 -14.07 21.96 2.44
CA LEU A 253 -13.43 21.29 1.31
C LEU A 253 -13.57 19.75 1.39
N LYS A 254 -13.50 19.18 2.59
CA LYS A 254 -13.72 17.72 2.80
C LYS A 254 -15.15 17.27 2.48
N ARG A 255 -16.12 18.19 2.54
CA ARG A 255 -17.54 17.93 2.28
C ARG A 255 -18.01 18.37 0.91
N ASP A 256 -17.08 18.78 0.05
CA ASP A 256 -17.37 19.37 -1.27
C ASP A 256 -18.24 20.66 -1.21
N GLU A 257 -18.12 21.40 -0.09
CA GLU A 257 -18.81 22.67 0.17
C GLU A 257 -17.81 23.85 0.14
N GLY A 258 -16.71 23.70 -0.59
CA GLY A 258 -15.64 24.68 -0.62
C GLY A 258 -16.10 26.06 -1.10
N PHE A 259 -15.53 27.11 -0.50
CA PHE A 259 -15.75 28.49 -0.91
C PHE A 259 -14.42 29.18 -1.24
N ASN A 260 -14.47 30.32 -1.93
CA ASN A 260 -13.28 31.10 -2.22
C ASN A 260 -12.83 31.84 -0.97
N ILE A 261 -11.84 31.30 -0.26
CA ILE A 261 -11.29 31.90 0.96
C ILE A 261 -10.66 33.28 0.72
N GLY A 262 -10.22 33.55 -0.50
CA GLY A 262 -9.65 34.84 -0.87
C GLY A 262 -10.65 36.01 -0.80
N ILE A 263 -11.96 35.73 -0.72
CA ILE A 263 -12.99 36.79 -0.57
C ILE A 263 -13.25 36.99 0.92
N ILE A 264 -12.89 38.18 1.45
CA ILE A 264 -13.12 38.50 2.85
C ILE A 264 -14.59 38.78 3.11
N ASN A 265 -15.14 38.13 4.13
CA ASN A 265 -16.48 38.40 4.62
C ASN A 265 -16.43 39.50 5.67
N GLU A 266 -16.72 40.71 5.24
CA GLU A 266 -16.66 41.93 6.08
C GLU A 266 -17.66 41.88 7.25
N SER A 267 -18.83 41.27 7.06
CA SER A 267 -19.82 41.15 8.12
C SER A 267 -19.33 40.21 9.23
N LEU A 268 -18.74 39.06 8.86
CA LEU A 268 -18.13 38.10 9.81
C LEU A 268 -16.94 38.75 10.53
N LEU A 269 -16.07 39.48 9.79
CA LEU A 269 -14.92 40.16 10.36
C LEU A 269 -15.35 41.20 11.43
N ARG A 270 -16.40 41.95 11.14
CA ARG A 270 -16.98 42.92 12.07
C ARG A 270 -17.57 42.25 13.30
N SER A 271 -18.34 41.18 13.10
CA SER A 271 -18.91 40.41 14.21
C SER A 271 -17.84 39.83 15.14
N ILE A 272 -16.73 39.34 14.59
CA ILE A 272 -15.58 38.89 15.38
C ILE A 272 -14.94 40.04 16.16
N SER A 273 -14.80 41.21 15.54
CA SER A 273 -14.30 42.38 16.25
C SER A 273 -15.17 42.78 17.43
N GLU A 274 -16.48 42.80 17.25
CA GLU A 274 -17.46 43.08 18.32
C GLU A 274 -17.36 42.07 19.46
N GLU A 275 -17.31 40.77 19.11
CA GLU A 275 -17.13 39.68 20.10
C GLU A 275 -15.84 39.86 20.93
N LEU A 276 -14.75 40.25 20.30
CA LEU A 276 -13.48 40.48 20.98
C LEU A 276 -13.53 41.72 21.90
N TRP A 277 -14.15 42.81 21.44
CA TRP A 277 -14.38 43.97 22.29
C TRP A 277 -15.22 43.65 23.52
N ASP A 278 -16.26 42.84 23.37
CA ASP A 278 -17.11 42.42 24.48
C ASP A 278 -16.34 41.57 25.48
N LYS A 279 -15.49 40.67 25.01
CA LYS A 279 -14.59 39.87 25.87
C LYS A 279 -13.59 40.72 26.64
N ILE A 280 -13.02 41.74 26.00
CA ILE A 280 -12.07 42.66 26.64
C ILE A 280 -12.78 43.52 27.67
N ARG A 281 -13.93 44.07 27.33
CA ARG A 281 -14.77 44.84 28.27
C ARG A 281 -15.19 44.03 29.50
N SER A 282 -15.68 42.83 29.32
CA SER A 282 -16.09 41.94 30.41
C SER A 282 -14.93 41.54 31.33
N ARG A 283 -13.70 41.44 30.82
CA ARG A 283 -12.50 41.20 31.63
C ARG A 283 -12.00 42.46 32.35
N ALA A 284 -12.14 43.65 31.72
CA ALA A 284 -11.73 44.92 32.31
C ALA A 284 -12.66 45.36 33.48
N PHE A 285 -13.94 44.93 33.44
CA PHE A 285 -14.93 45.25 34.46
C PHE A 285 -15.50 43.97 35.11
N PRO A 286 -14.68 43.18 35.79
CA PRO A 286 -15.16 41.89 36.33
C PRO A 286 -16.16 42.05 37.48
N TYR A 287 -16.26 43.21 38.16
CA TYR A 287 -17.16 43.49 39.25
C TYR A 287 -17.42 44.97 39.44
N VAL A 288 -18.31 45.58 38.67
CA VAL A 288 -19.14 46.61 39.27
C VAL A 288 -20.34 45.88 39.87
N LEU A 289 -20.11 45.23 40.99
CA LEU A 289 -21.18 44.96 41.95
C LEU A 289 -21.77 46.30 42.34
N TRP A 290 -23.00 46.56 41.90
CA TRP A 290 -23.84 47.61 42.38
C TRP A 290 -24.11 47.40 43.87
N PRO A 291 -23.48 48.18 44.79
CA PRO A 291 -23.98 48.28 46.14
C PRO A 291 -24.90 49.50 46.22
N TYR A 292 -26.00 49.30 46.86
CA TYR A 292 -26.97 50.28 47.28
C TYR A 292 -28.13 50.61 46.33
N PHE A 293 -29.17 49.80 46.48
CA PHE A 293 -30.50 50.29 46.70
C PHE A 293 -31.14 49.50 47.84
N CYS A 294 -30.93 49.92 49.12
CA CYS A 294 -31.92 49.80 50.14
C CYS A 294 -32.72 51.10 50.16
N PRO A 295 -34.00 51.11 49.86
CA PRO A 295 -34.87 52.23 50.21
C PRO A 295 -35.25 52.15 51.70
N PRO A 296 -35.59 53.28 52.35
CA PRO A 296 -35.85 53.41 53.78
C PRO A 296 -37.09 52.70 54.22
#